data_bb84a36c18dfe56b0b562276868a128e
#
_entry.id   bb84a36c18dfe56b0b562276868a128e
#
_cell.length_a   1.000
_cell.length_b   1.000
_cell.length_c   1.000
_cell.angle_alpha   90.00
_cell.angle_beta   90.00
_cell.angle_gamma   90.00
#
_symmetry.space_group_name_H-M   'P 1'
#
loop_
_entity.id
_entity.type
_entity.pdbx_description
1 polymer ?
#
loop_
_entity_poly.entity_id
_entity_poly.type
_entity_poly.pdbx_seq_one_letter_code
_entity_poly.pdbx_strand_id
1 'polypeptide(L)'
;MHPTAMVNARHFFETYLEAKHPGYFTIEIGSLLVPNMRGSLRDLAPSNVEYVGIDFEAGPNVDVVLEDPYRLPFEDQSVDICLASSVFEHSEMFWLLFLEILRILKDDGLFYLNVPSNGYFHRYPVDCWRFYPDSGQALVNWAERSGLSPALLESFISAQDGDVWNDFV
;
A
#
# COMPACT_ATOMS: atom_id res chain seq x y z
N MET A 1 2.62 -8.90 9.20
CA MET A 1 2.61 -9.13 7.75
C MET A 1 3.07 -10.54 7.44
N HIS A 2 2.60 -11.19 6.37
CA HIS A 2 2.99 -12.54 5.99
C HIS A 2 4.28 -12.54 5.12
N PRO A 3 5.01 -13.67 5.02
CA PRO A 3 6.31 -13.72 4.35
C PRO A 3 6.33 -13.23 2.91
N THR A 4 5.38 -13.67 2.06
CA THR A 4 5.28 -13.24 0.66
C THR A 4 5.20 -11.71 0.54
N ALA A 5 4.35 -11.04 1.35
CA ALA A 5 4.23 -9.58 1.35
C ALA A 5 5.53 -8.87 1.78
N MET A 6 6.27 -9.45 2.76
CA MET A 6 7.56 -8.90 3.18
C MET A 6 8.63 -9.01 2.09
N VAL A 7 8.64 -10.10 1.32
CA VAL A 7 9.55 -10.26 0.17
C VAL A 7 9.22 -9.26 -0.92
N ASN A 8 7.95 -9.12 -1.28
CA ASN A 8 7.50 -8.15 -2.29
C ASN A 8 7.87 -6.71 -1.91
N ALA A 9 7.62 -6.34 -0.65
CA ALA A 9 7.97 -5.01 -0.16
C ALA A 9 9.47 -4.75 -0.18
N ARG A 10 10.29 -5.74 0.18
CA ARG A 10 11.76 -5.63 0.08
C ARG A 10 12.18 -5.36 -1.36
N HIS A 11 11.66 -6.10 -2.32
CA HIS A 11 11.94 -5.88 -3.75
C HIS A 11 11.54 -4.48 -4.19
N PHE A 12 10.39 -3.96 -3.72
CA PHE A 12 9.99 -2.60 -4.00
C PHE A 12 11.03 -1.59 -3.46
N PHE A 13 11.44 -1.71 -2.20
CA PHE A 13 12.42 -0.81 -1.61
C PHE A 13 13.77 -0.88 -2.33
N GLU A 14 14.28 -2.07 -2.62
CA GLU A 14 15.54 -2.30 -3.33
C GLU A 14 15.49 -1.74 -4.77
N THR A 15 14.38 -1.92 -5.47
CA THR A 15 14.26 -1.52 -6.88
C THR A 15 14.07 -0.02 -7.05
N TYR A 16 13.24 0.59 -6.20
CA TYR A 16 12.77 1.94 -6.44
C TYR A 16 13.37 3.00 -5.51
N LEU A 17 13.91 2.60 -4.33
CA LEU A 17 14.32 3.56 -3.31
C LEU A 17 15.82 3.62 -3.07
N GLU A 18 16.60 2.57 -3.32
CA GLU A 18 18.06 2.59 -3.08
C GLU A 18 18.80 3.62 -3.93
N ALA A 19 18.28 3.98 -5.12
CA ALA A 19 18.89 4.92 -6.04
C ALA A 19 18.47 6.39 -5.83
N LYS A 20 17.53 6.65 -4.93
CA LYS A 20 16.91 7.97 -4.78
C LYS A 20 17.43 8.74 -3.56
N HIS A 21 17.23 10.05 -3.56
CA HIS A 21 17.77 11.02 -2.58
C HIS A 21 17.32 10.74 -1.14
N PRO A 22 18.14 11.03 -0.12
CA PRO A 22 17.73 10.94 1.28
C PRO A 22 16.59 11.93 1.58
N GLY A 23 15.63 11.53 2.40
CA GLY A 23 14.59 12.42 2.92
C GLY A 23 13.21 12.26 2.26
N TYR A 24 12.88 11.08 1.69
CA TYR A 24 11.49 10.84 1.23
C TYR A 24 10.51 10.86 2.38
N PHE A 25 9.39 11.54 2.15
CA PHE A 25 8.22 11.42 2.99
C PHE A 25 7.37 10.23 2.53
N THR A 26 7.34 9.21 3.38
CA THR A 26 6.66 7.93 3.11
C THR A 26 5.48 7.76 4.05
N ILE A 27 4.33 7.36 3.53
CA ILE A 27 3.20 6.93 4.34
C ILE A 27 2.89 5.45 4.10
N GLU A 28 2.50 4.75 5.15
CA GLU A 28 1.96 3.38 5.11
C GLU A 28 0.50 3.41 5.55
N ILE A 29 -0.41 3.03 4.66
CA ILE A 29 -1.84 2.85 4.96
C ILE A 29 -2.04 1.42 5.47
N GLY A 30 -2.82 1.25 6.54
CA GLY A 30 -3.01 -0.05 7.18
C GLY A 30 -1.77 -0.48 7.97
N SER A 31 -1.14 0.45 8.67
CA SER A 31 0.13 0.23 9.36
C SER A 31 0.01 -0.51 10.68
N LEU A 32 -1.20 -0.75 11.18
CA LEU A 32 -1.41 -1.41 12.46
C LEU A 32 -0.75 -2.78 12.50
N LEU A 33 0.17 -2.96 13.43
CA LEU A 33 0.79 -4.25 13.69
C LEU A 33 -0.15 -5.14 14.50
N VAL A 34 -0.80 -6.08 13.82
CA VAL A 34 -1.71 -7.02 14.49
C VAL A 34 -0.94 -8.07 15.32
N PRO A 35 -1.52 -8.55 16.44
CA PRO A 35 -0.89 -9.56 17.29
C PRO A 35 -0.47 -10.80 16.50
N ASN A 36 0.70 -11.36 16.84
CA ASN A 36 1.31 -12.55 16.22
C ASN A 36 1.85 -12.37 14.80
N MET A 37 1.78 -11.19 14.21
CA MET A 37 2.51 -10.86 12.99
C MET A 37 3.97 -10.53 13.30
N ARG A 38 4.88 -10.93 12.41
CA ARG A 38 6.32 -10.65 12.53
C ARG A 38 6.72 -9.68 11.45
N GLY A 39 7.26 -8.52 11.85
CA GLY A 39 7.75 -7.49 10.95
C GLY A 39 6.65 -6.59 10.36
N SER A 40 7.07 -5.44 9.91
CA SER A 40 6.26 -4.41 9.26
C SER A 40 7.01 -3.88 8.05
N LEU A 41 6.33 -3.14 7.16
CA LEU A 41 7.01 -2.44 6.05
C LEU A 41 8.00 -1.40 6.59
N ARG A 42 7.68 -0.78 7.71
CA ARG A 42 8.58 0.18 8.40
C ARG A 42 9.95 -0.43 8.72
N ASP A 43 10.01 -1.71 9.08
CA ASP A 43 11.28 -2.40 9.38
C ASP A 43 12.17 -2.58 8.13
N LEU A 44 11.59 -2.50 6.94
CA LEU A 44 12.30 -2.60 5.66
C LEU A 44 12.68 -1.24 5.08
N ALA A 45 12.05 -0.17 5.57
CA ALA A 45 12.28 1.17 5.06
C ALA A 45 13.72 1.63 5.34
N PRO A 46 14.39 2.33 4.39
CA PRO A 46 15.68 2.93 4.63
C PRO A 46 15.66 3.89 5.83
N SER A 47 16.74 3.92 6.62
CA SER A 47 16.82 4.71 7.86
C SER A 47 16.76 6.23 7.66
N ASN A 48 16.85 6.70 6.44
CA ASN A 48 16.87 8.10 6.04
C ASN A 48 15.55 8.60 5.44
N VAL A 49 14.47 7.83 5.55
CA VAL A 49 13.11 8.26 5.13
C VAL A 49 12.32 8.77 6.34
N GLU A 50 11.51 9.79 6.11
CA GLU A 50 10.47 10.19 7.05
C GLU A 50 9.28 9.25 6.85
N TYR A 51 8.93 8.47 7.88
CA TYR A 51 7.92 7.42 7.77
C TYR A 51 6.75 7.65 8.72
N VAL A 52 5.54 7.71 8.16
CA VAL A 52 4.29 7.87 8.91
C VAL A 52 3.37 6.68 8.63
N GLY A 53 3.03 5.94 9.67
CA GLY A 53 2.03 4.86 9.61
C GLY A 53 0.64 5.40 9.94
N ILE A 54 -0.33 5.08 9.11
CA ILE A 54 -1.72 5.48 9.31
C ILE A 54 -2.65 4.28 9.31
N ASP A 55 -3.68 4.33 10.15
CA ASP A 55 -4.69 3.28 10.25
C ASP A 55 -6.01 3.88 10.78
N PHE A 56 -7.13 3.18 10.63
CA PHE A 56 -8.40 3.58 11.25
C PHE A 56 -8.49 3.17 12.74
N GLU A 57 -7.58 2.33 13.23
CA GLU A 57 -7.50 1.88 14.61
C GLU A 57 -6.14 2.23 15.22
N ALA A 58 -6.15 2.74 16.47
CA ALA A 58 -4.92 3.07 17.18
C ALA A 58 -4.17 1.82 17.65
N GLY A 59 -2.85 1.81 17.51
CA GLY A 59 -2.04 0.70 17.99
C GLY A 59 -0.57 0.79 17.58
N PRO A 60 0.20 -0.29 17.75
CA PRO A 60 1.60 -0.31 17.36
C PRO A 60 1.77 0.00 15.86
N ASN A 61 2.78 0.81 15.52
CA ASN A 61 3.11 1.34 14.20
C ASN A 61 2.16 2.41 13.64
N VAL A 62 1.09 2.76 14.35
CA VAL A 62 0.16 3.80 13.91
C VAL A 62 0.56 5.14 14.52
N ASP A 63 0.96 6.09 13.68
CA ASP A 63 1.29 7.46 14.07
C ASP A 63 0.07 8.39 13.96
N VAL A 64 -0.80 8.11 12.98
CA VAL A 64 -2.02 8.88 12.73
C VAL A 64 -3.23 7.96 12.60
N VAL A 65 -4.26 8.21 13.41
CA VAL A 65 -5.54 7.49 13.32
C VAL A 65 -6.48 8.24 12.40
N LEU A 66 -7.00 7.55 11.38
CA LEU A 66 -7.93 8.11 10.40
C LEU A 66 -9.34 8.22 10.97
N GLU A 67 -9.98 9.37 10.81
CA GLU A 67 -11.41 9.56 11.09
C GLU A 67 -12.29 9.03 9.95
N ASP A 68 -11.82 9.18 8.71
CA ASP A 68 -12.46 8.68 7.50
C ASP A 68 -11.42 7.88 6.69
N PRO A 69 -11.63 6.57 6.44
CA PRO A 69 -10.68 5.74 5.71
C PRO A 69 -10.53 6.12 4.23
N TYR A 70 -11.40 6.99 3.71
CA TYR A 70 -11.38 7.47 2.32
C TYR A 70 -10.92 8.92 2.21
N ARG A 71 -10.42 9.52 3.29
CA ARG A 71 -9.86 10.87 3.30
C ARG A 71 -8.56 10.91 4.10
N LEU A 72 -7.46 11.07 3.41
CA LEU A 72 -6.14 11.09 4.00
C LEU A 72 -5.79 12.51 4.49
N PRO A 73 -5.29 12.69 5.72
CA PRO A 73 -5.04 14.00 6.34
C PRO A 73 -3.70 14.62 5.88
N PHE A 74 -3.44 14.58 4.57
CA PHE A 74 -2.25 15.14 3.95
C PHE A 74 -2.65 16.11 2.83
N GLU A 75 -1.81 17.13 2.61
CA GLU A 75 -1.98 18.09 1.54
C GLU A 75 -1.82 17.42 0.17
N ASP A 76 -2.39 18.03 -0.88
CA ASP A 76 -2.20 17.60 -2.26
C ASP A 76 -0.70 17.62 -2.60
N GLN A 77 -0.23 16.62 -3.33
CA GLN A 77 1.15 16.53 -3.83
C GLN A 77 2.22 16.72 -2.73
N SER A 78 2.00 16.17 -1.54
CA SER A 78 2.90 16.32 -0.39
C SER A 78 3.74 15.07 -0.08
N VAL A 79 3.33 13.90 -0.58
CA VAL A 79 3.89 12.59 -0.24
C VAL A 79 4.75 12.07 -1.41
N ASP A 80 5.94 11.57 -1.10
CA ASP A 80 6.82 10.97 -2.10
C ASP A 80 6.48 9.50 -2.37
N ILE A 81 6.11 8.76 -1.30
CA ILE A 81 5.85 7.33 -1.37
C ILE A 81 4.63 6.97 -0.54
N CYS A 82 3.69 6.27 -1.14
CA CYS A 82 2.56 5.68 -0.44
C CYS A 82 2.62 4.16 -0.53
N LEU A 83 2.49 3.48 0.61
CA LEU A 83 2.49 2.03 0.72
C LEU A 83 1.13 1.55 1.21
N ALA A 84 0.57 0.52 0.57
CA ALA A 84 -0.61 -0.18 1.05
C ALA A 84 -0.42 -1.69 0.84
N SER A 85 -0.29 -2.42 1.95
CA SER A 85 -0.16 -3.86 1.91
C SER A 85 -1.24 -4.52 2.76
N SER A 86 -2.03 -5.40 2.17
CA SER A 86 -3.21 -6.03 2.79
C SER A 86 -4.23 -5.01 3.31
N VAL A 87 -4.58 -4.05 2.46
CA VAL A 87 -5.54 -2.97 2.77
C VAL A 87 -6.73 -2.99 1.82
N PHE A 88 -6.50 -3.02 0.50
CA PHE A 88 -7.57 -2.85 -0.48
C PHE A 88 -8.58 -3.99 -0.46
N GLU A 89 -8.18 -5.21 -0.10
CA GLU A 89 -9.10 -6.33 0.10
C GLU A 89 -10.08 -6.10 1.25
N HIS A 90 -9.70 -5.27 2.22
CA HIS A 90 -10.49 -4.90 3.39
C HIS A 90 -11.20 -3.54 3.25
N SER A 91 -10.96 -2.82 2.16
CA SER A 91 -11.60 -1.54 1.88
C SER A 91 -12.85 -1.75 1.03
N GLU A 92 -14.04 -1.41 1.54
CA GLU A 92 -15.29 -1.57 0.79
C GLU A 92 -15.29 -0.79 -0.52
N MET A 93 -14.65 0.40 -0.53
CA MET A 93 -14.57 1.29 -1.68
C MET A 93 -13.10 1.66 -1.99
N PHE A 94 -12.24 0.64 -2.18
CA PHE A 94 -10.80 0.83 -2.42
C PHE A 94 -10.49 1.83 -3.55
N TRP A 95 -11.38 1.97 -4.53
CA TRP A 95 -11.22 2.93 -5.63
C TRP A 95 -11.30 4.39 -5.18
N LEU A 96 -12.02 4.70 -4.09
CA LEU A 96 -12.01 6.04 -3.49
C LEU A 96 -10.70 6.29 -2.75
N LEU A 97 -10.24 5.30 -1.98
CA LEU A 97 -8.93 5.36 -1.32
C LEU A 97 -7.80 5.53 -2.35
N PHE A 98 -7.88 4.83 -3.48
CA PHE A 98 -6.89 4.97 -4.56
C PHE A 98 -6.83 6.40 -5.11
N LEU A 99 -7.96 7.07 -5.33
CA LEU A 99 -7.96 8.47 -5.78
C LEU A 99 -7.38 9.41 -4.71
N GLU A 100 -7.65 9.18 -3.43
CA GLU A 100 -7.04 9.93 -2.33
C GLU A 100 -5.51 9.74 -2.28
N ILE A 101 -5.03 8.51 -2.47
CA ILE A 101 -3.60 8.23 -2.59
C ILE A 101 -2.98 9.05 -3.73
N LEU A 102 -3.60 9.05 -4.90
CA LEU A 102 -3.10 9.83 -6.05
C LEU A 102 -3.17 11.34 -5.81
N ARG A 103 -4.14 11.84 -5.05
CA ARG A 103 -4.23 13.26 -4.68
C ARG A 103 -3.03 13.72 -3.85
N ILE A 104 -2.63 12.92 -2.87
CA ILE A 104 -1.55 13.30 -1.94
C ILE A 104 -0.16 13.02 -2.51
N LEU A 105 -0.02 12.12 -3.49
CA LEU A 105 1.26 11.82 -4.12
C LEU A 105 1.74 12.97 -4.99
N LYS A 106 3.04 13.27 -4.93
CA LYS A 106 3.72 14.15 -5.86
C LYS A 106 3.69 13.60 -7.28
N ASP A 107 3.95 14.43 -8.29
CA ASP A 107 3.94 14.03 -9.72
C ASP A 107 4.94 12.90 -10.03
N ASP A 108 6.05 12.81 -9.30
CA ASP A 108 7.05 11.75 -9.39
C ASP A 108 6.97 10.75 -8.21
N GLY A 109 5.89 10.83 -7.43
CA GLY A 109 5.64 9.96 -6.31
C GLY A 109 5.34 8.52 -6.72
N LEU A 110 5.55 7.57 -5.80
CA LEU A 110 5.34 6.15 -6.05
C LEU A 110 4.24 5.61 -5.14
N PHE A 111 3.37 4.80 -5.72
CA PHE A 111 2.41 3.98 -4.98
C PHE A 111 2.79 2.51 -5.08
N TYR A 112 2.98 1.87 -3.92
CA TYR A 112 3.15 0.42 -3.80
C TYR A 112 1.87 -0.20 -3.27
N LEU A 113 1.31 -1.13 -4.02
CA LEU A 113 0.15 -1.93 -3.65
C LEU A 113 0.53 -3.41 -3.59
N ASN A 114 0.25 -4.07 -2.47
CA ASN A 114 0.37 -5.52 -2.32
C ASN A 114 -0.90 -6.06 -1.66
N VAL A 115 -1.64 -6.88 -2.36
CA VAL A 115 -2.94 -7.40 -1.93
C VAL A 115 -3.15 -8.83 -2.38
N PRO A 116 -3.94 -9.66 -1.67
CA PRO A 116 -4.09 -11.06 -2.03
C PRO A 116 -4.82 -11.25 -3.37
N SER A 117 -4.28 -12.17 -4.18
CA SER A 117 -4.94 -12.70 -5.38
C SER A 117 -5.69 -14.00 -5.09
N ASN A 118 -5.32 -14.71 -4.03
CA ASN A 118 -5.92 -15.96 -3.58
C ASN A 118 -6.20 -15.96 -2.07
N GLY A 119 -6.40 -17.12 -1.49
CA GLY A 119 -6.48 -17.33 -0.06
C GLY A 119 -7.90 -17.49 0.47
N TYR A 120 -7.98 -17.81 1.75
CA TYR A 120 -9.23 -18.05 2.45
C TYR A 120 -9.90 -16.73 2.86
N PHE A 121 -11.22 -16.81 3.13
CA PHE A 121 -11.97 -15.68 3.66
C PHE A 121 -11.46 -15.31 5.06
N HIS A 122 -11.08 -14.04 5.23
CA HIS A 122 -10.58 -13.50 6.50
C HIS A 122 -11.01 -12.04 6.65
N ARG A 123 -11.60 -11.71 7.77
CA ARG A 123 -12.11 -10.37 8.04
C ARG A 123 -11.14 -9.52 8.84
N TYR A 124 -10.98 -8.22 8.39
CA TYR A 124 -10.24 -7.21 9.14
C TYR A 124 -10.66 -5.76 8.80
N PRO A 125 -11.82 -5.28 9.23
CA PRO A 125 -13.02 -5.96 9.77
C PRO A 125 -13.87 -6.67 8.70
N VAL A 126 -13.68 -6.36 7.43
CA VAL A 126 -14.35 -6.96 6.27
C VAL A 126 -13.33 -7.68 5.39
N ASP A 127 -13.78 -8.48 4.43
CA ASP A 127 -12.93 -9.12 3.41
C ASP A 127 -13.74 -9.13 2.10
N CYS A 128 -13.43 -8.19 1.20
CA CYS A 128 -14.28 -7.84 0.07
C CYS A 128 -13.70 -8.30 -1.27
N TRP A 129 -12.37 -8.22 -1.44
CA TRP A 129 -11.76 -8.25 -2.76
C TRP A 129 -10.58 -9.20 -2.88
N ARG A 130 -10.36 -9.67 -4.12
CA ARG A 130 -9.13 -10.33 -4.57
C ARG A 130 -8.72 -9.69 -5.88
N PHE A 131 -7.40 -9.53 -6.08
CA PHE A 131 -6.86 -8.78 -7.21
C PHE A 131 -6.09 -9.68 -8.15
N TYR A 132 -6.11 -9.34 -9.43
CA TYR A 132 -5.48 -10.10 -10.50
C TYR A 132 -4.65 -9.17 -11.39
N PRO A 133 -3.79 -9.68 -12.31
CA PRO A 133 -2.88 -8.82 -13.09
C PRO A 133 -3.55 -7.68 -13.84
N ASP A 134 -4.79 -7.84 -14.28
CA ASP A 134 -5.53 -6.77 -14.96
C ASP A 134 -6.01 -5.66 -14.01
N SER A 135 -5.93 -5.88 -12.70
CA SER A 135 -6.40 -4.89 -11.70
C SER A 135 -5.58 -3.61 -11.72
N GLY A 136 -4.27 -3.69 -11.97
CA GLY A 136 -3.41 -2.50 -12.07
C GLY A 136 -3.87 -1.57 -13.20
N GLN A 137 -4.09 -2.10 -14.39
CA GLN A 137 -4.60 -1.31 -15.51
C GLN A 137 -6.03 -0.80 -15.28
N ALA A 138 -6.87 -1.56 -14.58
CA ALA A 138 -8.22 -1.13 -14.23
C ALA A 138 -8.20 0.08 -13.27
N LEU A 139 -7.29 0.10 -12.31
CA LEU A 139 -7.07 1.25 -11.41
C LEU A 139 -6.61 2.50 -12.19
N VAL A 140 -5.64 2.34 -13.09
CA VAL A 140 -5.18 3.44 -13.96
C VAL A 140 -6.33 3.98 -14.80
N ASN A 141 -7.09 3.12 -15.47
CA ASN A 141 -8.25 3.52 -16.27
C ASN A 141 -9.32 4.25 -15.43
N TRP A 142 -9.50 3.86 -14.18
CA TRP A 142 -10.39 4.55 -13.25
C TRP A 142 -9.87 5.95 -12.90
N ALA A 143 -8.59 6.08 -12.59
CA ALA A 143 -7.97 7.38 -12.30
C ALA A 143 -8.05 8.34 -13.51
N GLU A 144 -7.78 7.84 -14.72
CA GLU A 144 -7.90 8.64 -15.96
C GLU A 144 -9.33 9.17 -16.18
N ARG A 145 -10.34 8.35 -15.91
CA ARG A 145 -11.75 8.79 -15.95
C ARG A 145 -12.07 9.83 -14.88
N SER A 146 -11.29 9.87 -13.82
CA SER A 146 -11.40 10.85 -12.72
C SER A 146 -10.53 12.10 -12.94
N GLY A 147 -9.84 12.20 -14.09
CA GLY A 147 -9.02 13.36 -14.47
C GLY A 147 -7.58 13.33 -13.97
N LEU A 148 -7.11 12.19 -13.48
CA LEU A 148 -5.72 11.96 -13.06
C LEU A 148 -4.98 11.15 -14.14
N SER A 149 -3.64 11.12 -14.10
CA SER A 149 -2.83 10.45 -15.13
C SER A 149 -1.67 9.65 -14.52
N PRO A 150 -1.94 8.66 -13.68
CA PRO A 150 -0.87 7.81 -13.15
C PRO A 150 -0.31 6.89 -14.24
N ALA A 151 0.98 6.54 -14.12
CA ALA A 151 1.62 5.53 -14.94
C ALA A 151 1.68 4.19 -14.21
N LEU A 152 1.23 3.12 -14.85
CA LEU A 152 1.42 1.76 -14.34
C LEU A 152 2.86 1.33 -14.62
N LEU A 153 3.63 1.05 -13.58
CA LEU A 153 5.00 0.58 -13.70
C LEU A 153 5.07 -0.93 -13.77
N GLU A 154 4.38 -1.61 -12.86
CA GLU A 154 4.33 -3.07 -12.77
C GLU A 154 2.92 -3.54 -12.36
N SER A 155 2.55 -4.73 -12.80
CA SER A 155 1.29 -5.38 -12.42
C SER A 155 1.42 -6.89 -12.62
N PHE A 156 1.58 -7.64 -11.53
CA PHE A 156 1.84 -9.09 -11.58
C PHE A 156 1.32 -9.82 -10.34
N ILE A 157 1.33 -11.14 -10.39
CA ILE A 157 1.12 -12.01 -9.23
C ILE A 157 2.47 -12.55 -8.79
N SER A 158 2.83 -12.31 -7.53
CA SER A 158 4.06 -12.82 -6.95
C SER A 158 4.00 -14.33 -6.68
N ALA A 159 5.16 -14.96 -6.66
CA ALA A 159 5.29 -16.33 -6.18
C ALA A 159 5.13 -16.38 -4.65
N GLN A 160 4.62 -17.50 -4.14
CA GLN A 160 4.54 -17.74 -2.69
C GLN A 160 5.95 -17.87 -2.09
N ASP A 161 6.12 -17.34 -0.89
CA ASP A 161 7.35 -17.51 -0.11
C ASP A 161 7.02 -17.92 1.33
N GLY A 162 7.01 -19.21 1.58
CA GLY A 162 6.82 -19.78 2.90
C GLY A 162 5.42 -19.64 3.52
N ASP A 163 4.43 -19.22 2.73
CA ASP A 163 3.02 -19.11 3.11
C ASP A 163 2.09 -19.57 1.98
N VAL A 164 0.78 -19.33 2.12
CA VAL A 164 -0.24 -19.77 1.15
C VAL A 164 -0.70 -18.66 0.20
N TRP A 165 -0.15 -17.45 0.35
CA TRP A 165 -0.61 -16.28 -0.37
C TRP A 165 0.12 -16.12 -1.70
N ASN A 166 -0.66 -15.86 -2.75
CA ASN A 166 -0.19 -15.25 -3.97
C ASN A 166 -0.69 -13.80 -3.96
N ASP A 167 0.20 -12.88 -3.88
CA ASP A 167 -0.15 -11.48 -3.86
C ASP A 167 -0.10 -10.87 -5.26
N PHE A 168 -1.07 -10.02 -5.54
CA PHE A 168 -1.03 -9.04 -6.60
C PHE A 168 -0.13 -7.88 -6.13
N VAL A 169 0.79 -7.48 -6.98
CA VAL A 169 1.71 -6.36 -6.75
C VAL A 169 1.64 -5.41 -7.93
#